data_81f778d6994eebfaf9ffefafb9dbbdc7
#
_entry.id   81f778d6994eebfaf9ffefafb9dbbdc7
#
_cell.length_a   1.000
_cell.length_b   1.000
_cell.length_c   1.000
_cell.angle_alpha   90.00
_cell.angle_beta   90.00
_cell.angle_gamma   90.00
#
_symmetry.space_group_name_H-M   'P 1'
#
loop_
_entity.id
_entity.type
_entity.pdbx_description
1 polymer ?
#
loop_
_entity_poly.entity_id
_entity_poly.type
_entity_poly.pdbx_seq_one_letter_code
_entity_poly.pdbx_strand_id
1 'polypeptide(L)'
;MKTWKVEAAIIAVGMVLLGVIIEWGINDFIDKERIVSVKGLAEMEVPADKVIWPLMYKDIGNDPSLLYANMEQKNKAIVKFLESNGIAKEEISIAPPEVIDMQAERYGNRDIAYRYNATSVITVTSKNVDKVRKLMSEQAELLKQGIAISGGDYR
;
A
#
# COMPACT_ATOMS: atom_id res chain seq x y z
N MET A 1 30.99 2.31 -77.02
CA MET A 1 30.17 1.21 -76.46
C MET A 1 30.90 0.39 -75.41
N LYS A 2 32.16 0.60 -75.08
CA LYS A 2 32.92 -0.17 -74.13
C LYS A 2 32.87 0.42 -72.71
N THR A 3 32.71 1.74 -72.57
CA THR A 3 32.71 2.48 -71.29
C THR A 3 31.47 2.22 -70.48
N TRP A 4 30.27 2.18 -71.08
CA TRP A 4 29.01 1.96 -70.39
C TRP A 4 29.00 0.61 -69.59
N LYS A 5 29.57 -0.45 -70.12
CA LYS A 5 29.65 -1.73 -69.48
C LYS A 5 30.52 -1.69 -68.19
N VAL A 6 31.59 -0.89 -68.28
CA VAL A 6 32.49 -0.69 -67.13
C VAL A 6 31.81 0.16 -66.03
N GLU A 7 31.12 1.23 -66.44
CA GLU A 7 30.35 2.07 -65.52
C GLU A 7 29.20 1.28 -64.82
N ALA A 8 28.48 0.49 -65.62
CA ALA A 8 27.43 -0.37 -65.05
C ALA A 8 27.98 -1.42 -64.06
N ALA A 9 29.16 -1.97 -64.36
CA ALA A 9 29.82 -2.93 -63.48
C ALA A 9 30.26 -2.26 -62.15
N ILE A 10 30.78 -1.04 -62.18
CA ILE A 10 31.18 -0.29 -60.99
C ILE A 10 29.97 0.04 -60.12
N ILE A 11 28.83 0.45 -60.72
CA ILE A 11 27.60 0.72 -59.99
C ILE A 11 27.06 -0.56 -59.35
N ALA A 12 27.06 -1.68 -60.07
CA ALA A 12 26.59 -2.97 -59.52
C ALA A 12 27.44 -3.42 -58.33
N VAL A 13 28.76 -3.30 -58.40
CA VAL A 13 29.67 -3.62 -57.27
C VAL A 13 29.41 -2.69 -56.09
N GLY A 14 29.20 -1.41 -56.36
CA GLY A 14 28.87 -0.44 -55.30
C GLY A 14 27.57 -0.77 -54.57
N MET A 15 26.52 -1.19 -55.32
CA MET A 15 25.27 -1.60 -54.71
C MET A 15 25.40 -2.87 -53.85
N VAL A 16 26.18 -3.84 -54.29
CA VAL A 16 26.43 -5.07 -53.55
C VAL A 16 27.19 -4.76 -52.24
N LEU A 17 28.22 -3.92 -52.31
CA LEU A 17 28.97 -3.51 -51.10
C LEU A 17 28.08 -2.75 -50.12
N LEU A 18 27.18 -1.88 -50.60
CA LEU A 18 26.23 -1.15 -49.80
C LEU A 18 25.26 -2.12 -49.07
N GLY A 19 24.76 -3.13 -49.77
CA GLY A 19 23.89 -4.15 -49.19
C GLY A 19 24.58 -4.92 -48.06
N VAL A 20 25.85 -5.31 -48.24
CA VAL A 20 26.62 -6.02 -47.21
C VAL A 20 26.87 -5.14 -45.97
N ILE A 21 27.17 -3.87 -46.16
CA ILE A 21 27.40 -2.92 -45.06
C ILE A 21 26.12 -2.70 -44.26
N ILE A 22 24.97 -2.60 -44.93
CA ILE A 22 23.66 -2.44 -44.28
C ILE A 22 23.30 -3.69 -43.49
N GLU A 23 23.54 -4.87 -44.05
CA GLU A 23 23.27 -6.14 -43.38
C GLU A 23 24.10 -6.27 -42.08
N TRP A 24 25.37 -5.93 -42.12
CA TRP A 24 26.24 -5.94 -40.95
C TRP A 24 25.81 -4.92 -39.91
N GLY A 25 25.41 -3.73 -40.33
CA GLY A 25 24.92 -2.69 -39.42
C GLY A 25 23.62 -3.06 -38.74
N ILE A 26 22.70 -3.72 -39.43
CA ILE A 26 21.42 -4.16 -38.86
C ILE A 26 21.61 -5.33 -37.86
N ASN A 27 22.48 -6.29 -38.20
CA ASN A 27 22.76 -7.41 -37.29
C ASN A 27 23.44 -6.96 -35.99
N ASP A 28 24.38 -5.99 -36.09
CA ASP A 28 25.04 -5.43 -34.89
C ASP A 28 24.08 -4.61 -34.02
N PHE A 29 23.00 -4.07 -34.62
CA PHE A 29 21.97 -3.34 -33.89
C PHE A 29 20.93 -4.24 -33.23
N ILE A 30 20.62 -5.39 -33.82
CA ILE A 30 19.63 -6.37 -33.30
C ILE A 30 20.24 -7.21 -32.17
N ASP A 31 21.54 -7.49 -32.20
CA ASP A 31 22.20 -8.30 -31.16
C ASP A 31 22.49 -7.52 -29.85
N LYS A 32 22.32 -6.20 -29.86
CA LYS A 32 22.78 -5.35 -28.76
C LYS A 32 21.83 -5.28 -27.58
N GLU A 33 20.62 -5.80 -27.54
CA GLU A 33 19.81 -5.80 -26.30
C GLU A 33 18.78 -6.93 -26.19
N ARG A 34 19.25 -8.11 -25.93
CA ARG A 34 18.43 -9.10 -25.24
C ARG A 34 18.94 -9.28 -23.80
N ILE A 35 18.99 -8.18 -23.05
CA ILE A 35 19.14 -8.28 -21.60
C ILE A 35 17.77 -8.57 -21.03
N VAL A 36 17.48 -9.83 -20.78
CA VAL A 36 16.33 -10.22 -19.95
C VAL A 36 16.73 -9.97 -18.49
N SER A 37 16.36 -8.80 -17.97
CA SER A 37 16.49 -8.52 -16.53
C SER A 37 15.44 -9.34 -15.79
N VAL A 38 15.79 -10.52 -15.35
CA VAL A 38 14.98 -11.34 -14.45
C VAL A 38 15.24 -10.82 -13.03
N LYS A 39 14.30 -10.05 -12.48
CA LYS A 39 14.26 -9.81 -11.04
C LYS A 39 13.82 -11.10 -10.38
N GLY A 40 14.77 -11.90 -9.93
CA GLY A 40 14.47 -13.01 -9.04
C GLY A 40 13.96 -12.45 -7.72
N LEU A 41 12.68 -12.65 -7.41
CA LEU A 41 12.15 -12.46 -6.08
C LEU A 41 12.58 -13.68 -5.26
N ALA A 42 13.56 -13.52 -4.40
CA ALA A 42 13.86 -14.52 -3.38
C ALA A 42 12.97 -14.18 -2.17
N GLU A 43 11.86 -14.89 -2.01
CA GLU A 43 11.07 -14.84 -0.79
C GLU A 43 11.68 -15.80 0.21
N MET A 44 12.16 -15.27 1.32
CA MET A 44 12.62 -16.01 2.47
C MET A 44 11.59 -15.86 3.57
N GLU A 45 10.89 -16.93 3.92
CA GLU A 45 10.00 -16.94 5.08
C GLU A 45 10.86 -16.88 6.36
N VAL A 46 10.87 -15.73 7.00
CA VAL A 46 11.50 -15.53 8.32
C VAL A 46 10.38 -15.46 9.34
N PRO A 47 10.44 -16.19 10.46
CA PRO A 47 9.45 -16.03 11.52
C PRO A 47 9.46 -14.59 12.00
N ALA A 48 8.27 -14.00 12.11
CA ALA A 48 8.11 -12.63 12.57
C ALA A 48 8.53 -12.53 14.04
N ASP A 49 9.47 -11.67 14.36
CA ASP A 49 9.96 -11.36 15.71
C ASP A 49 9.14 -10.25 16.39
N LYS A 50 8.29 -9.57 15.62
CA LYS A 50 7.47 -8.44 16.06
C LYS A 50 6.19 -8.37 15.24
N VAL A 51 5.10 -8.00 15.87
CA VAL A 51 3.82 -7.71 15.22
C VAL A 51 3.39 -6.29 15.50
N ILE A 52 2.89 -5.62 14.46
CA ILE A 52 2.26 -4.30 14.55
C ILE A 52 0.80 -4.49 14.10
N TRP A 53 -0.12 -4.25 15.00
CA TRP A 53 -1.55 -4.40 14.75
C TRP A 53 -2.28 -3.08 14.96
N PRO A 54 -2.68 -2.39 13.89
CA PRO A 54 -3.48 -1.18 13.97
C PRO A 54 -4.97 -1.54 14.12
N LEU A 55 -5.59 -1.04 15.17
CA LEU A 55 -7.02 -1.08 15.44
C LEU A 55 -7.62 0.26 15.04
N MET A 56 -8.29 0.31 13.92
CA MET A 56 -8.92 1.52 13.42
C MET A 56 -10.43 1.44 13.62
N TYR A 57 -11.04 2.51 14.13
CA TYR A 57 -12.48 2.65 14.14
C TYR A 57 -12.89 4.07 13.77
N LYS A 58 -14.13 4.21 13.34
CA LYS A 58 -14.73 5.50 12.93
C LYS A 58 -15.93 5.80 13.81
N ASP A 59 -16.15 7.08 14.03
CA ASP A 59 -17.35 7.60 14.68
C ASP A 59 -17.87 8.82 13.91
N ILE A 60 -19.16 9.05 13.95
CA ILE A 60 -19.82 10.11 13.21
C ILE A 60 -20.74 10.90 14.13
N GLY A 61 -20.87 12.19 13.89
CA GLY A 61 -21.71 13.05 14.71
C GLY A 61 -21.85 14.47 14.16
N ASN A 62 -22.70 15.26 14.82
CA ASN A 62 -22.93 16.66 14.47
C ASN A 62 -22.30 17.62 15.50
N ASP A 63 -21.90 17.12 16.66
CA ASP A 63 -21.22 17.89 17.71
C ASP A 63 -19.81 17.34 17.91
N PRO A 64 -18.76 18.15 17.62
CA PRO A 64 -17.36 17.70 17.74
C PRO A 64 -16.98 17.36 19.18
N SER A 65 -17.51 18.06 20.18
CA SER A 65 -17.17 17.85 21.59
C SER A 65 -17.72 16.52 22.09
N LEU A 66 -18.99 16.23 21.75
CA LEU A 66 -19.62 14.95 22.07
C LEU A 66 -18.95 13.79 21.34
N LEU A 67 -18.62 14.01 20.06
CA LEU A 67 -17.90 13.02 19.24
C LEU A 67 -16.55 12.66 19.88
N TYR A 68 -15.79 13.68 20.30
CA TYR A 68 -14.51 13.46 20.98
C TYR A 68 -14.66 12.69 22.30
N ALA A 69 -15.64 13.05 23.12
CA ALA A 69 -15.91 12.35 24.38
C ALA A 69 -16.27 10.87 24.18
N ASN A 70 -17.11 10.57 23.16
CA ASN A 70 -17.45 9.22 22.78
C ASN A 70 -16.20 8.42 22.31
N MET A 71 -15.35 9.03 21.53
CA MET A 71 -14.12 8.41 21.07
C MET A 71 -13.17 8.12 22.23
N GLU A 72 -13.02 9.05 23.17
CA GLU A 72 -12.21 8.82 24.38
C GLU A 72 -12.73 7.63 25.20
N GLN A 73 -14.06 7.51 25.33
CA GLN A 73 -14.66 6.38 26.02
C GLN A 73 -14.40 5.04 25.30
N LYS A 74 -14.52 5.04 23.97
CA LYS A 74 -14.21 3.86 23.14
C LYS A 74 -12.73 3.49 23.21
N ASN A 75 -11.84 4.48 23.15
CA ASN A 75 -10.39 4.25 23.32
C ASN A 75 -10.08 3.59 24.66
N LYS A 76 -10.68 4.09 25.76
CA LYS A 76 -10.52 3.48 27.10
C LYS A 76 -11.02 2.03 27.13
N ALA A 77 -12.14 1.72 26.46
CA ALA A 77 -12.67 0.37 26.39
C ALA A 77 -11.75 -0.57 25.60
N ILE A 78 -11.19 -0.11 24.47
CA ILE A 78 -10.25 -0.89 23.66
C ILE A 78 -8.97 -1.16 24.46
N VAL A 79 -8.38 -0.13 25.09
CA VAL A 79 -7.18 -0.28 25.92
C VAL A 79 -7.43 -1.27 27.04
N LYS A 80 -8.56 -1.15 27.75
CA LYS A 80 -8.93 -2.10 28.83
C LYS A 80 -9.07 -3.53 28.30
N PHE A 81 -9.66 -3.71 27.13
CA PHE A 81 -9.74 -5.03 26.48
C PHE A 81 -8.34 -5.60 26.20
N LEU A 82 -7.45 -4.81 25.63
CA LEU A 82 -6.08 -5.23 25.33
C LEU A 82 -5.28 -5.58 26.60
N GLU A 83 -5.34 -4.73 27.62
CA GLU A 83 -4.68 -4.95 28.91
C GLU A 83 -5.22 -6.19 29.64
N SER A 84 -6.55 -6.40 29.66
CA SER A 84 -7.17 -7.58 30.28
C SER A 84 -6.77 -8.88 29.58
N ASN A 85 -6.42 -8.81 28.32
CA ASN A 85 -5.88 -9.92 27.55
C ASN A 85 -4.32 -9.98 27.56
N GLY A 86 -3.72 -9.17 28.44
CA GLY A 86 -2.28 -9.22 28.77
C GLY A 86 -1.37 -8.60 27.74
N ILE A 87 -1.82 -7.58 27.01
CA ILE A 87 -0.97 -6.65 26.27
C ILE A 87 -0.50 -5.58 27.27
N ALA A 88 0.79 -5.34 27.33
CA ALA A 88 1.35 -4.33 28.21
C ALA A 88 1.00 -2.92 27.71
N LYS A 89 0.83 -1.97 28.63
CA LYS A 89 0.48 -0.59 28.28
C LYS A 89 1.51 0.08 27.36
N GLU A 90 2.77 -0.28 27.53
CA GLU A 90 3.89 0.20 26.73
C GLU A 90 3.86 -0.30 25.27
N GLU A 91 3.12 -1.38 25.02
CA GLU A 91 2.89 -1.96 23.69
C GLU A 91 1.72 -1.30 22.96
N ILE A 92 0.96 -0.42 23.64
CA ILE A 92 -0.24 0.23 23.11
C ILE A 92 0.07 1.71 22.85
N SER A 93 -0.15 2.14 21.62
CA SER A 93 -0.02 3.54 21.21
C SER A 93 -1.35 4.05 20.64
N ILE A 94 -1.82 5.18 21.13
CA ILE A 94 -3.06 5.82 20.68
C ILE A 94 -2.65 7.05 19.85
N ALA A 95 -3.02 7.05 18.57
CA ALA A 95 -2.83 8.21 17.71
C ALA A 95 -3.91 9.29 18.01
N PRO A 96 -3.58 10.59 17.86
CA PRO A 96 -4.60 11.62 17.89
C PRO A 96 -5.71 11.33 16.87
N PRO A 97 -7.00 11.55 17.21
CA PRO A 97 -8.09 11.32 16.28
C PRO A 97 -8.03 12.30 15.12
N GLU A 98 -8.26 11.82 13.93
CA GLU A 98 -8.47 12.62 12.73
C GLU A 98 -9.95 12.94 12.60
N VAL A 99 -10.30 14.22 12.48
CA VAL A 99 -11.68 14.68 12.34
C VAL A 99 -11.86 15.41 11.02
N ILE A 100 -12.77 14.93 10.20
CA ILE A 100 -13.11 15.49 8.89
C ILE A 100 -14.47 16.17 8.96
N ASP A 101 -14.54 17.45 8.58
CA ASP A 101 -15.80 18.17 8.37
C ASP A 101 -16.31 17.85 6.96
N MET A 102 -17.30 16.98 6.87
CA MET A 102 -17.88 16.52 5.60
C MET A 102 -18.57 17.65 4.82
N GLN A 103 -18.94 18.74 5.47
CA GLN A 103 -19.51 19.91 4.79
C GLN A 103 -18.42 20.78 4.15
N ALA A 104 -17.25 20.87 4.78
CA ALA A 104 -16.13 21.66 4.28
C ALA A 104 -15.44 21.02 3.06
N GLU A 105 -15.43 19.68 2.98
CA GLU A 105 -14.71 18.95 1.94
C GLU A 105 -15.52 18.75 0.65
N ARG A 106 -16.84 18.98 0.65
CA ARG A 106 -17.68 18.68 -0.51
C ARG A 106 -18.21 19.94 -1.20
N TYR A 107 -17.87 20.07 -2.48
CA TYR A 107 -18.58 20.92 -3.42
C TYR A 107 -19.93 20.27 -3.76
N GLY A 108 -21.03 20.82 -3.29
CA GLY A 108 -22.38 20.44 -3.68
C GLY A 108 -23.35 20.23 -2.51
N ASN A 109 -24.58 20.71 -2.73
CA ASN A 109 -25.72 20.73 -1.80
C ASN A 109 -26.32 19.30 -1.71
N ARG A 110 -25.76 18.42 -0.85
CA ARG A 110 -26.39 17.15 -0.48
C ARG A 110 -26.65 17.15 1.02
N ASP A 111 -27.86 16.79 1.41
CA ASP A 111 -28.22 16.55 2.80
C ASP A 111 -27.28 15.49 3.40
N ILE A 112 -26.39 15.95 4.29
CA ILE A 112 -25.45 15.10 5.02
C ILE A 112 -26.09 14.88 6.39
N ALA A 113 -26.40 13.64 6.71
CA ALA A 113 -27.00 13.29 7.99
C ALA A 113 -26.07 13.60 9.19
N TYR A 114 -24.75 13.46 8.98
CA TYR A 114 -23.71 13.72 9.98
C TYR A 114 -22.61 14.60 9.38
N ARG A 115 -22.29 15.68 10.08
CA ARG A 115 -21.32 16.68 9.62
C ARG A 115 -19.88 16.22 9.84
N TYR A 116 -19.60 15.59 10.95
CA TYR A 116 -18.24 15.20 11.32
C TYR A 116 -18.05 13.69 11.23
N ASN A 117 -16.93 13.29 10.64
CA ASN A 117 -16.45 11.93 10.63
C ASN A 117 -15.08 11.91 11.34
N ALA A 118 -14.98 11.14 12.39
CA ALA A 118 -13.75 11.01 13.16
C ALA A 118 -13.19 9.59 13.05
N THR A 119 -11.89 9.49 12.86
CA THR A 119 -11.14 8.23 12.79
C THR A 119 -10.13 8.19 13.92
N SER A 120 -10.11 7.11 14.69
CA SER A 120 -9.09 6.84 15.69
C SER A 120 -8.33 5.57 15.35
N VAL A 121 -7.02 5.57 15.61
CA VAL A 121 -6.14 4.44 15.41
C VAL A 121 -5.41 4.12 16.70
N ILE A 122 -5.56 2.90 17.18
CA ILE A 122 -4.82 2.36 18.31
C ILE A 122 -3.89 1.29 17.75
N THR A 123 -2.59 1.45 17.96
CA THR A 123 -1.59 0.51 17.44
C THR A 123 -1.02 -0.32 18.56
N VAL A 124 -1.12 -1.64 18.43
CA VAL A 124 -0.45 -2.62 19.30
C VAL A 124 0.86 -3.03 18.64
N THR A 125 1.96 -2.91 19.38
CA THR A 125 3.29 -3.29 18.94
C THR A 125 3.88 -4.27 19.93
N SER A 126 3.91 -5.56 19.60
CA SER A 126 4.34 -6.61 20.50
C SER A 126 5.35 -7.56 19.86
N LYS A 127 6.22 -8.14 20.68
CA LYS A 127 7.10 -9.25 20.28
C LYS A 127 6.40 -10.61 20.39
N ASN A 128 5.27 -10.68 21.11
CA ASN A 128 4.50 -11.91 21.27
C ASN A 128 3.47 -12.05 20.14
N VAL A 129 3.94 -12.48 18.98
CA VAL A 129 3.14 -12.61 17.76
C VAL A 129 1.94 -13.52 17.93
N ASP A 130 2.10 -14.66 18.60
CA ASP A 130 1.03 -15.65 18.78
C ASP A 130 -0.10 -15.10 19.65
N LYS A 131 0.24 -14.35 20.70
CA LYS A 131 -0.73 -13.71 21.57
C LYS A 131 -1.58 -12.68 20.82
N VAL A 132 -0.93 -11.81 20.05
CA VAL A 132 -1.64 -10.80 19.25
C VAL A 132 -2.52 -11.47 18.19
N ARG A 133 -2.02 -12.51 17.51
CA ARG A 133 -2.80 -13.27 16.53
C ARG A 133 -4.06 -13.88 17.15
N LYS A 134 -3.98 -14.41 18.36
CA LYS A 134 -5.15 -14.91 19.09
C LYS A 134 -6.14 -13.78 19.37
N LEU A 135 -5.67 -12.62 19.85
CA LEU A 135 -6.53 -11.46 20.12
C LEU A 135 -7.21 -10.92 18.87
N MET A 136 -6.56 -10.98 17.71
CA MET A 136 -7.17 -10.61 16.44
C MET A 136 -8.38 -11.47 16.10
N SER A 137 -8.35 -12.75 16.45
CA SER A 137 -9.52 -13.63 16.28
C SER A 137 -10.65 -13.32 17.29
N GLU A 138 -10.33 -12.72 18.43
CA GLU A 138 -11.28 -12.35 19.49
C GLU A 138 -11.80 -10.90 19.38
N GLN A 139 -11.36 -10.13 18.36
CA GLN A 139 -11.79 -8.73 18.16
C GLN A 139 -13.30 -8.55 18.02
N ALA A 140 -14.04 -9.61 17.69
CA ALA A 140 -15.51 -9.61 17.65
C ALA A 140 -16.13 -9.26 19.01
N GLU A 141 -15.41 -9.41 20.13
CA GLU A 141 -15.85 -9.00 21.46
C GLU A 141 -15.98 -7.47 21.56
N LEU A 142 -15.12 -6.73 20.91
CA LEU A 142 -15.22 -5.26 20.81
C LEU A 142 -16.47 -4.83 20.03
N LEU A 143 -16.86 -5.59 19.01
CA LEU A 143 -18.07 -5.32 18.26
C LEU A 143 -19.33 -5.47 19.15
N LYS A 144 -19.36 -6.43 20.08
CA LYS A 144 -20.44 -6.56 21.06
C LYS A 144 -20.55 -5.36 21.99
N GLN A 145 -19.45 -4.64 22.21
CA GLN A 145 -19.40 -3.39 22.97
C GLN A 145 -19.72 -2.16 22.11
N GLY A 146 -20.18 -2.36 20.87
CA GLY A 146 -20.52 -1.27 19.94
C GLY A 146 -19.32 -0.61 19.26
N ILE A 147 -18.14 -1.23 19.30
CA ILE A 147 -16.92 -0.73 18.67
C ILE A 147 -16.65 -1.55 17.42
N ALA A 148 -17.01 -0.98 16.27
CA ALA A 148 -16.74 -1.61 14.97
C ALA A 148 -15.31 -1.27 14.53
N ILE A 149 -14.40 -2.24 14.62
CA ILE A 149 -13.04 -2.11 14.09
C ILE A 149 -13.08 -2.28 12.57
N SER A 150 -12.55 -1.30 11.86
CA SER A 150 -12.41 -1.31 10.41
C SER A 150 -10.94 -1.32 10.04
N GLY A 151 -10.50 -2.35 9.32
CA GLY A 151 -9.11 -2.49 8.91
C GLY A 151 -8.22 -3.11 9.99
N GLY A 152 -7.25 -3.83 9.56
CA GLY A 152 -6.33 -4.56 10.42
C GLY A 152 -5.37 -5.38 9.56
N ASP A 153 -4.76 -4.69 8.57
CA ASP A 153 -3.64 -5.30 7.90
C ASP A 153 -2.46 -5.26 8.87
N TYR A 154 -2.10 -6.40 9.41
CA TYR A 154 -0.95 -6.54 10.32
C TYR A 154 0.33 -6.71 9.52
N ARG A 155 1.40 -6.16 10.01
CA ARG A 155 2.74 -6.29 9.44
C ARG A 155 3.71 -6.79 10.51
#